data_668c6e04b41ae69247a2743e68c4154f
#
_entry.id   668c6e04b41ae69247a2743e68c4154f
#
_cell.length_a   1.000
_cell.length_b   1.000
_cell.length_c   1.000
_cell.angle_alpha   90.00
_cell.angle_beta   90.00
_cell.angle_gamma   90.00
#
_symmetry.space_group_name_H-M   'P 1'
#
loop_
_entity.id
_entity.type
_entity.pdbx_description
1 polymer ?
#
loop_
_entity_poly.entity_id
_entity_poly.type
_entity_poly.pdbx_seq_one_letter_code
_entity_poly.pdbx_strand_id
1 'polypeptide(L)'
;MTRRLGRWTALLLLAVFFAQLMGAAVALSATVDEGFHITSGFEYLRTGQVRLFDEHPPLIKALFAWPLLLVPDLTPPDRAPSYAEGDLIAVAQAAVLGYDPIDRLVVACRVPAALMTVVLAAVVFRWADRRFSTPAGLVALALVAFDPNVLAHGSLATTDVGAAALM
;
A
#
# COMPACT_ATOMS: atom_id res chain seq x y z
N MET A 1 2.16 34.51 -0.62
CA MET A 1 1.36 33.51 -1.32
C MET A 1 -0.01 33.40 -0.65
N THR A 2 -1.10 33.54 -1.39
CA THR A 2 -2.44 33.41 -0.80
C THR A 2 -2.66 31.97 -0.37
N ARG A 3 -3.39 31.74 0.75
CA ARG A 3 -3.73 30.38 1.24
C ARG A 3 -4.43 29.52 0.17
N ARG A 4 -5.18 30.16 -0.70
CA ARG A 4 -5.88 29.46 -1.80
C ARG A 4 -4.89 28.89 -2.83
N LEU A 5 -3.92 29.69 -3.25
CA LEU A 5 -2.87 29.26 -4.18
C LEU A 5 -2.04 28.12 -3.58
N GLY A 6 -1.65 28.25 -2.30
CA GLY A 6 -0.89 27.19 -1.61
C GLY A 6 -1.61 25.84 -1.56
N ARG A 7 -2.94 25.83 -1.38
CA ARG A 7 -3.74 24.60 -1.41
C ARG A 7 -3.77 23.96 -2.81
N TRP A 8 -3.92 24.77 -3.86
CA TRP A 8 -3.88 24.23 -5.23
C TRP A 8 -2.49 23.67 -5.57
N THR A 9 -1.43 24.32 -5.14
CA THR A 9 -0.06 23.81 -5.31
C THR A 9 0.13 22.49 -4.55
N ALA A 10 -0.39 22.38 -3.32
CA ALA A 10 -0.32 21.13 -2.55
C ALA A 10 -1.09 19.99 -3.25
N LEU A 11 -2.29 20.25 -3.76
CA LEU A 11 -3.06 19.25 -4.51
C LEU A 11 -2.32 18.80 -5.78
N LEU A 12 -1.70 19.72 -6.51
CA LEU A 12 -0.90 19.37 -7.68
C LEU A 12 0.30 18.49 -7.29
N LEU A 13 1.04 18.85 -6.22
CA LEU A 13 2.17 18.03 -5.72
C LEU A 13 1.71 16.63 -5.29
N LEU A 14 0.57 16.51 -4.59
CA LEU A 14 0.02 15.22 -4.20
C LEU A 14 -0.40 14.40 -5.43
N ALA A 15 -0.96 15.01 -6.46
CA ALA A 15 -1.31 14.34 -7.71
C ALA A 15 -0.06 13.85 -8.46
N VAL A 16 0.99 14.68 -8.53
CA VAL A 16 2.29 14.28 -9.12
C VAL A 16 2.90 13.15 -8.31
N PHE A 17 2.86 13.23 -6.99
CA PHE A 17 3.38 12.17 -6.11
C PHE A 17 2.63 10.84 -6.32
N PHE A 18 1.30 10.88 -6.36
CA PHE A 18 0.52 9.68 -6.67
C PHE A 18 0.88 9.09 -8.04
N ALA A 19 1.05 9.94 -9.07
CA ALA A 19 1.45 9.48 -10.39
C ALA A 19 2.84 8.81 -10.39
N GLN A 20 3.80 9.33 -9.60
CA GLN A 20 5.13 8.70 -9.44
C GLN A 20 5.02 7.35 -8.74
N LEU A 21 4.24 7.26 -7.61
CA LEU A 21 3.99 6.00 -6.90
C LEU A 21 3.37 4.95 -7.82
N MET A 22 2.35 5.33 -8.60
CA MET A 22 1.70 4.41 -9.55
C MET A 22 2.61 4.04 -10.71
N GLY A 23 3.45 4.98 -11.20
CA GLY A 23 4.46 4.69 -12.20
C GLY A 23 5.46 3.64 -11.72
N ALA A 24 5.95 3.77 -10.49
CA ALA A 24 6.82 2.77 -9.85
C ALA A 24 6.07 1.44 -9.62
N ALA A 25 4.82 1.51 -9.12
CA ALA A 25 4.01 0.33 -8.87
C ALA A 25 3.77 -0.54 -10.10
N VAL A 26 3.65 0.06 -11.28
CA VAL A 26 3.46 -0.67 -12.55
C VAL A 26 4.78 -1.17 -13.12
N ALA A 27 5.89 -0.44 -12.89
CA ALA A 27 7.20 -0.77 -13.46
C ALA A 27 7.94 -1.88 -12.69
N LEU A 28 7.62 -2.07 -11.40
CA LEU A 28 8.28 -3.04 -10.54
C LEU A 28 7.57 -4.39 -10.57
N SER A 29 8.34 -5.46 -10.69
CA SER A 29 7.82 -6.84 -10.49
C SER A 29 7.30 -7.03 -9.06
N ALA A 30 6.45 -8.05 -8.88
CA ALA A 30 6.01 -8.47 -7.56
C ALA A 30 7.19 -8.88 -6.67
N THR A 31 7.18 -8.44 -5.41
CA THR A 31 8.16 -8.88 -4.41
C THR A 31 7.59 -10.06 -3.60
N VAL A 32 8.49 -10.86 -3.01
CA VAL A 32 8.09 -12.00 -2.17
C VAL A 32 7.29 -11.53 -0.96
N ASP A 33 7.74 -10.46 -0.32
CA ASP A 33 7.09 -9.89 0.87
C ASP A 33 5.66 -9.41 0.57
N GLU A 34 5.43 -8.80 -0.60
CA GLU A 34 4.09 -8.41 -1.02
C GLU A 34 3.16 -9.62 -1.14
N GLY A 35 3.67 -10.73 -1.71
CA GLY A 35 2.92 -11.97 -1.80
C GLY A 35 2.43 -12.45 -0.44
N PHE A 36 3.28 -12.39 0.59
CA PHE A 36 2.94 -12.79 1.95
C PHE A 36 1.97 -11.83 2.63
N HIS A 37 2.21 -10.52 2.53
CA HIS A 37 1.32 -9.52 3.12
C HIS A 37 -0.08 -9.53 2.48
N ILE A 38 -0.13 -9.64 1.16
CA ILE A 38 -1.39 -9.68 0.40
C ILE A 38 -2.17 -10.97 0.72
N THR A 39 -1.49 -12.12 0.74
CA THR A 39 -2.13 -13.43 1.06
C THR A 39 -2.68 -13.44 2.47
N SER A 40 -1.91 -12.99 3.45
CA SER A 40 -2.33 -12.91 4.85
C SER A 40 -3.47 -11.90 5.06
N GLY A 41 -3.42 -10.75 4.37
CA GLY A 41 -4.52 -9.79 4.38
C GLY A 41 -5.81 -10.35 3.77
N PHE A 42 -5.69 -11.12 2.69
CA PHE A 42 -6.81 -11.79 2.05
C PHE A 42 -7.42 -12.89 2.93
N GLU A 43 -6.57 -13.69 3.62
CA GLU A 43 -7.01 -14.62 4.66
C GLU A 43 -7.86 -13.91 5.71
N TYR A 44 -7.35 -12.83 6.27
CA TYR A 44 -8.04 -12.07 7.31
C TYR A 44 -9.40 -11.53 6.84
N LEU A 45 -9.46 -10.97 5.64
CA LEU A 45 -10.72 -10.47 5.06
C LEU A 45 -11.76 -11.56 4.83
N ARG A 46 -11.30 -12.79 4.53
CA ARG A 46 -12.17 -13.92 4.24
C ARG A 46 -12.63 -14.66 5.49
N THR A 47 -11.77 -14.82 6.47
CA THR A 47 -11.97 -15.73 7.61
C THR A 47 -12.05 -15.02 8.95
N GLY A 48 -11.56 -13.77 9.05
CA GLY A 48 -11.37 -13.05 10.31
C GLY A 48 -10.19 -13.59 11.14
N GLN A 49 -9.42 -14.56 10.60
CA GLN A 49 -8.29 -15.18 11.29
C GLN A 49 -6.96 -14.61 10.78
N VAL A 50 -5.95 -14.58 11.66
CA VAL A 50 -4.58 -14.20 11.34
C VAL A 50 -3.70 -15.40 11.70
N ARG A 51 -3.57 -16.35 10.78
CA ARG A 51 -2.83 -17.60 10.99
C ARG A 51 -1.54 -17.70 10.18
N LEU A 52 -1.60 -17.24 8.92
CA LEU A 52 -0.53 -17.47 7.97
C LEU A 52 0.70 -16.59 8.22
N PHE A 53 0.51 -15.36 8.64
CA PHE A 53 1.59 -14.40 8.85
C PHE A 53 1.16 -13.36 9.89
N ASP A 54 1.45 -13.62 11.15
CA ASP A 54 1.00 -12.84 12.31
C ASP A 54 1.98 -11.74 12.75
N GLU A 55 3.19 -11.72 12.20
CA GLU A 55 4.27 -10.80 12.59
C GLU A 55 3.93 -9.30 12.42
N HIS A 56 2.96 -8.96 11.57
CA HIS A 56 2.60 -7.57 11.26
C HIS A 56 1.11 -7.30 11.50
N PRO A 57 0.73 -6.04 11.85
CA PRO A 57 -0.66 -5.68 12.11
C PRO A 57 -1.61 -6.04 10.97
N PRO A 58 -2.74 -6.73 11.24
CA PRO A 58 -3.63 -7.24 10.21
C PRO A 58 -4.36 -6.14 9.43
N LEU A 59 -4.61 -4.98 10.05
CA LEU A 59 -5.36 -3.88 9.44
C LEU A 59 -4.75 -3.42 8.11
N ILE A 60 -3.43 -3.22 8.08
CA ILE A 60 -2.72 -2.73 6.88
C ILE A 60 -2.73 -3.79 5.78
N LYS A 61 -2.49 -5.04 6.14
CA LYS A 61 -2.56 -6.18 5.21
C LYS A 61 -3.96 -6.30 4.60
N ALA A 62 -5.01 -6.21 5.42
CA ALA A 62 -6.39 -6.23 4.95
C ALA A 62 -6.70 -5.05 4.00
N LEU A 63 -6.19 -3.85 4.34
CA LEU A 63 -6.37 -2.67 3.51
C LEU A 63 -5.73 -2.84 2.13
N PHE A 64 -4.59 -3.51 2.03
CA PHE A 64 -3.94 -3.76 0.74
C PHE A 64 -4.58 -4.92 -0.02
N ALA A 65 -5.09 -5.92 0.68
CA ALA A 65 -5.66 -7.12 0.08
C ALA A 65 -7.14 -6.97 -0.34
N TRP A 66 -7.86 -5.92 0.09
CA TRP A 66 -9.29 -5.80 -0.22
C TRP A 66 -9.63 -5.85 -1.72
N PRO A 67 -8.77 -5.36 -2.67
CA PRO A 67 -9.08 -5.47 -4.08
C PRO A 67 -9.22 -6.92 -4.57
N LEU A 68 -8.58 -7.87 -3.87
CA LEU A 68 -8.69 -9.29 -4.20
C LEU A 68 -10.09 -9.86 -4.04
N LEU A 69 -10.91 -9.25 -3.19
CA LEU A 69 -12.33 -9.64 -3.04
C LEU A 69 -13.14 -9.39 -4.32
N LEU A 70 -12.63 -8.56 -5.23
CA LEU A 70 -13.27 -8.23 -6.51
C LEU A 70 -12.76 -9.07 -7.67
N VAL A 71 -11.74 -9.90 -7.45
CA VAL A 71 -11.15 -10.76 -8.49
C VAL A 71 -11.93 -12.08 -8.53
N PRO A 72 -12.63 -12.38 -9.65
CA PRO A 72 -13.31 -13.66 -9.79
C PRO A 72 -12.28 -14.79 -9.92
N ASP A 73 -12.67 -15.96 -9.48
CA ASP A 73 -11.88 -17.21 -9.63
C ASP A 73 -10.53 -17.26 -8.91
N LEU A 74 -10.26 -16.28 -8.02
CA LEU A 74 -9.10 -16.34 -7.17
C LEU A 74 -9.31 -17.38 -6.07
N THR A 75 -8.34 -18.29 -5.89
CA THR A 75 -8.39 -19.30 -4.83
C THR A 75 -8.30 -18.62 -3.46
N PRO A 76 -9.33 -18.71 -2.61
CA PRO A 76 -9.22 -18.16 -1.26
C PRO A 76 -8.15 -18.88 -0.45
N PRO A 77 -7.37 -18.19 0.39
CA PRO A 77 -6.31 -18.81 1.19
C PRO A 77 -6.80 -19.98 2.06
N ASP A 78 -7.98 -19.87 2.64
CA ASP A 78 -8.62 -20.90 3.47
C ASP A 78 -9.01 -22.18 2.69
N ARG A 79 -9.00 -22.14 1.37
CA ARG A 79 -9.25 -23.28 0.47
C ARG A 79 -7.99 -23.76 -0.24
N ALA A 80 -6.87 -23.08 -0.06
CA ALA A 80 -5.60 -23.45 -0.66
C ALA A 80 -5.05 -24.75 0.00
N PRO A 81 -4.32 -25.57 -0.76
CA PRO A 81 -3.55 -26.66 -0.18
C PRO A 81 -2.62 -26.16 0.93
N SER A 82 -2.35 -26.98 1.92
CA SER A 82 -1.47 -26.66 3.05
C SER A 82 -1.91 -25.49 3.94
N TYR A 83 -3.15 -25.00 3.82
CA TYR A 83 -3.66 -23.98 4.73
C TYR A 83 -3.77 -24.49 6.17
N ALA A 84 -4.20 -25.74 6.35
CA ALA A 84 -4.33 -26.37 7.67
C ALA A 84 -2.97 -26.50 8.38
N GLU A 85 -1.92 -26.75 7.62
CA GLU A 85 -0.53 -26.84 8.10
C GLU A 85 0.09 -25.46 8.41
N GLY A 86 -0.54 -24.38 7.94
CA GLY A 86 -0.02 -23.02 8.09
C GLY A 86 1.18 -22.72 7.19
N ASP A 87 1.35 -23.46 6.10
CA ASP A 87 2.42 -23.21 5.13
C ASP A 87 2.11 -21.97 4.29
N LEU A 88 2.61 -20.82 4.75
CA LEU A 88 2.44 -19.53 4.08
C LEU A 88 2.92 -19.56 2.63
N ILE A 89 4.06 -20.21 2.35
CA ILE A 89 4.63 -20.22 0.99
C ILE A 89 3.72 -20.98 0.04
N ALA A 90 3.29 -22.19 0.42
CA ALA A 90 2.41 -23.00 -0.40
C ALA A 90 1.05 -22.32 -0.60
N VAL A 91 0.48 -21.72 0.44
CA VAL A 91 -0.78 -20.98 0.37
C VAL A 91 -0.64 -19.72 -0.48
N ALA A 92 0.43 -18.94 -0.32
CA ALA A 92 0.67 -17.75 -1.13
C ALA A 92 0.85 -18.10 -2.61
N GLN A 93 1.55 -19.20 -2.91
CA GLN A 93 1.71 -19.70 -4.27
C GLN A 93 0.36 -20.10 -4.89
N ALA A 94 -0.49 -20.76 -4.14
CA ALA A 94 -1.79 -21.19 -4.64
C ALA A 94 -2.82 -20.06 -4.76
N ALA A 95 -2.80 -19.10 -3.82
CA ALA A 95 -3.84 -18.07 -3.71
C ALA A 95 -3.50 -16.78 -4.47
N VAL A 96 -2.21 -16.38 -4.54
CA VAL A 96 -1.80 -15.09 -5.07
C VAL A 96 -0.68 -15.22 -6.10
N LEU A 97 0.45 -15.83 -5.71
CA LEU A 97 1.67 -15.81 -6.54
C LEU A 97 1.56 -16.66 -7.81
N GLY A 98 0.70 -17.68 -7.80
CA GLY A 98 0.42 -18.53 -8.98
C GLY A 98 -0.66 -17.96 -9.90
N TYR A 99 -1.24 -16.81 -9.61
CA TYR A 99 -2.25 -16.19 -10.45
C TYR A 99 -1.63 -15.58 -11.72
N ASP A 100 -2.26 -15.80 -12.87
CA ASP A 100 -1.80 -15.24 -14.15
C ASP A 100 -2.90 -14.33 -14.75
N PRO A 101 -2.59 -13.06 -15.00
CA PRO A 101 -1.31 -12.36 -14.78
C PRO A 101 -1.19 -11.77 -13.36
N ILE A 102 -0.21 -12.22 -12.61
CA ILE A 102 0.08 -11.78 -11.24
C ILE A 102 0.28 -10.27 -11.13
N ASP A 103 0.92 -9.64 -12.11
CA ASP A 103 1.22 -8.22 -12.11
C ASP A 103 -0.03 -7.35 -11.95
N ARG A 104 -1.14 -7.72 -12.60
CA ARG A 104 -2.42 -7.00 -12.46
C ARG A 104 -2.97 -7.08 -11.04
N LEU A 105 -2.82 -8.24 -10.43
CA LEU A 105 -3.29 -8.50 -9.09
C LEU A 105 -2.48 -7.71 -8.05
N VAL A 106 -1.16 -7.74 -8.17
CA VAL A 106 -0.26 -7.00 -7.29
C VAL A 106 -0.42 -5.50 -7.48
N VAL A 107 -0.52 -4.99 -8.71
CA VAL A 107 -0.76 -3.57 -8.97
C VAL A 107 -2.09 -3.12 -8.35
N ALA A 108 -3.15 -3.93 -8.42
CA ALA A 108 -4.41 -3.61 -7.75
C ALA A 108 -4.23 -3.45 -6.23
N CYS A 109 -3.42 -4.29 -5.59
CA CYS A 109 -3.09 -4.22 -4.16
C CYS A 109 -2.15 -3.05 -3.81
N ARG A 110 -1.35 -2.57 -4.77
CA ARG A 110 -0.47 -1.40 -4.61
C ARG A 110 -1.24 -0.07 -4.63
N VAL A 111 -2.42 -0.02 -5.23
CA VAL A 111 -3.26 1.20 -5.24
C VAL A 111 -3.60 1.68 -3.82
N PRO A 112 -4.15 0.86 -2.91
CA PRO A 112 -4.38 1.27 -1.53
C PRO A 112 -3.10 1.70 -0.79
N ALA A 113 -1.97 1.04 -1.06
CA ALA A 113 -0.68 1.41 -0.47
C ALA A 113 -0.22 2.81 -0.93
N ALA A 114 -0.29 3.08 -2.23
CA ALA A 114 0.01 4.39 -2.81
C ALA A 114 -0.92 5.48 -2.25
N LEU A 115 -2.21 5.21 -2.13
CA LEU A 115 -3.18 6.15 -1.54
C LEU A 115 -2.86 6.44 -0.06
N MET A 116 -2.48 5.43 0.72
CA MET A 116 -2.06 5.61 2.11
C MET A 116 -0.80 6.48 2.20
N THR A 117 0.16 6.28 1.31
CA THR A 117 1.38 7.09 1.20
C THR A 117 1.06 8.56 0.88
N VAL A 118 0.11 8.80 -0.02
CA VAL A 118 -0.38 10.15 -0.32
C VAL A 118 -1.08 10.78 0.87
N VAL A 119 -1.85 10.01 1.65
CA VAL A 119 -2.48 10.49 2.88
C VAL A 119 -1.42 10.88 3.91
N LEU A 120 -0.37 10.09 4.10
CA LEU A 120 0.78 10.43 4.96
C LEU A 120 1.40 11.77 4.52
N ALA A 121 1.70 11.94 3.23
CA ALA A 121 2.25 13.18 2.68
C ALA A 121 1.32 14.39 2.91
N ALA A 122 0.01 14.19 2.76
CA ALA A 122 -1.00 15.23 3.03
C ALA A 122 -1.06 15.60 4.52
N VAL A 123 -0.89 14.63 5.42
CA VAL A 123 -0.79 14.89 6.87
C VAL A 123 0.46 15.70 7.18
N VAL A 124 1.62 15.35 6.63
CA VAL A 124 2.88 16.10 6.79
C VAL A 124 2.71 17.55 6.29
N PHE A 125 2.15 17.74 5.10
CA PHE A 125 1.82 19.08 4.60
C PHE A 125 0.95 19.86 5.58
N ARG A 126 -0.15 19.26 5.99
CA ARG A 126 -1.15 19.91 6.85
C ARG A 126 -0.57 20.27 8.22
N TRP A 127 0.25 19.38 8.79
CA TRP A 127 0.91 19.64 10.06
C TRP A 127 1.90 20.81 9.96
N ALA A 128 2.76 20.83 8.95
CA ALA A 128 3.74 21.88 8.73
C ALA A 128 3.07 23.23 8.35
N ASP A 129 2.01 23.22 7.53
CA ASP A 129 1.21 24.40 7.19
C ASP A 129 0.60 25.05 8.44
N ARG A 130 0.05 24.23 9.36
CA ARG A 130 -0.57 24.72 10.59
C ARG A 130 0.44 25.20 11.63
N ARG A 131 1.57 24.51 11.72
CA ARG A 131 2.57 24.78 12.76
C ARG A 131 3.49 25.93 12.42
N PHE A 132 3.78 26.14 11.14
CA PHE A 132 4.74 27.13 10.67
C PHE A 132 4.10 28.09 9.64
N SER A 133 3.96 27.64 8.39
CA SER A 133 3.39 28.45 7.31
C SER A 133 3.08 27.60 6.08
N THR A 134 2.26 28.11 5.17
CA THR A 134 1.96 27.42 3.89
C THR A 134 3.22 27.15 3.04
N PRO A 135 4.20 28.06 2.89
CA PRO A 135 5.45 27.72 2.23
C PRO A 135 6.22 26.59 2.91
N ALA A 136 6.30 26.57 4.25
CA ALA A 136 6.94 25.46 4.98
C ALA A 136 6.23 24.13 4.76
N GLY A 137 4.89 24.13 4.72
CA GLY A 137 4.12 22.96 4.38
C GLY A 137 4.41 22.43 2.97
N LEU A 138 4.53 23.32 1.98
CA LEU A 138 4.86 22.93 0.62
C LEU A 138 6.27 22.36 0.48
N VAL A 139 7.24 22.92 1.20
CA VAL A 139 8.61 22.38 1.25
C VAL A 139 8.61 21.00 1.89
N ALA A 140 7.93 20.81 3.03
CA ALA A 140 7.82 19.51 3.69
C ALA A 140 7.15 18.46 2.78
N LEU A 141 6.06 18.83 2.09
CA LEU A 141 5.41 17.97 1.12
C LEU A 141 6.33 17.60 -0.05
N ALA A 142 7.08 18.58 -0.59
CA ALA A 142 8.00 18.32 -1.69
C ALA A 142 9.13 17.37 -1.27
N LEU A 143 9.67 17.55 -0.06
CA LEU A 143 10.70 16.63 0.48
C LEU A 143 10.18 15.19 0.55
N VAL A 144 8.96 14.97 1.05
CA VAL A 144 8.34 13.65 1.11
C VAL A 144 8.05 13.10 -0.29
N ALA A 145 7.47 13.93 -1.18
CA ALA A 145 7.02 13.51 -2.50
C ALA A 145 8.17 13.14 -3.46
N PHE A 146 9.37 13.65 -3.21
CA PHE A 146 10.56 13.38 -4.02
C PHE A 146 11.64 12.58 -3.26
N ASP A 147 11.33 12.08 -2.07
CA ASP A 147 12.23 11.17 -1.35
C ASP A 147 12.24 9.80 -2.01
N PRO A 148 13.40 9.28 -2.44
CA PRO A 148 13.48 8.00 -3.15
C PRO A 148 13.08 6.80 -2.29
N ASN A 149 13.28 6.86 -0.96
CA ASN A 149 12.87 5.76 -0.08
C ASN A 149 11.35 5.76 0.10
N VAL A 150 10.73 6.94 0.25
CA VAL A 150 9.27 7.05 0.34
C VAL A 150 8.62 6.59 -0.97
N LEU A 151 9.19 6.93 -2.13
CA LEU A 151 8.72 6.46 -3.42
C LEU A 151 8.87 4.94 -3.56
N ALA A 152 10.01 4.38 -3.17
CA ALA A 152 10.26 2.95 -3.27
C ALA A 152 9.30 2.14 -2.39
N HIS A 153 9.24 2.43 -1.09
CA HIS A 153 8.40 1.70 -0.14
C HIS A 153 6.91 2.03 -0.28
N GLY A 154 6.58 3.27 -0.63
CA GLY A 154 5.19 3.72 -0.80
C GLY A 154 4.49 3.18 -2.04
N SER A 155 5.24 2.64 -3.00
CA SER A 155 4.71 2.01 -4.21
C SER A 155 4.45 0.50 -4.05
N LEU A 156 4.86 -0.10 -2.93
CA LEU A 156 4.73 -1.53 -2.65
C LEU A 156 3.63 -1.80 -1.61
N ALA A 157 2.99 -2.96 -1.72
CA ALA A 157 1.99 -3.41 -0.76
C ALA A 157 2.64 -4.07 0.47
N THR A 158 3.56 -3.35 1.12
CA THR A 158 4.25 -3.73 2.36
C THR A 158 3.76 -2.90 3.54
N THR A 159 3.98 -3.39 4.76
CA THR A 159 3.43 -2.76 5.97
C THR A 159 4.17 -1.50 6.43
N ASP A 160 5.34 -1.20 5.88
CA ASP A 160 6.25 -0.14 6.36
C ASP A 160 5.62 1.26 6.34
N VAL A 161 5.18 1.69 5.16
CA VAL A 161 4.55 3.02 5.00
C VAL A 161 3.20 3.06 5.69
N GLY A 162 2.46 1.95 5.68
CA GLY A 162 1.20 1.85 6.40
C GLY A 162 1.38 2.04 7.91
N ALA A 163 2.40 1.43 8.50
CA ALA A 163 2.75 1.62 9.90
C ALA A 163 3.17 3.08 10.19
N ALA A 164 4.03 3.66 9.34
CA ALA A 164 4.46 5.05 9.46
C ALA A 164 3.29 6.06 9.35
N ALA A 165 2.26 5.74 8.55
CA ALA A 165 1.10 6.61 8.36
C ALA A 165 0.12 6.58 9.55
N LEU A 166 0.13 5.53 10.38
CA LEU A 166 -0.77 5.35 11.52
C LEU A 166 -0.11 5.70 12.87
N MET A 167 1.18 5.92 12.92
CA MET A 167 1.93 6.40 14.09
C MET A 167 1.98 7.92 14.16
#